data_53dd9cbe267f44b3fba86ec5b59e379b
#
_entry.id   53dd9cbe267f44b3fba86ec5b59e379b
#
_cell.length_a   1.000
_cell.length_b   1.000
_cell.length_c   1.000
_cell.angle_alpha   90.00
_cell.angle_beta   90.00
_cell.angle_gamma   90.00
#
_symmetry.space_group_name_H-M   'P 1'
#
loop_
_entity.id
_entity.type
_entity.pdbx_description
1 polymer ?
#
loop_
_entity_poly.entity_id
_entity_poly.type
_entity_poly.pdbx_seq_one_letter_code
_entity_poly.pdbx_strand_id
1 'polypeptide(L)'
;MALSRISTAHQDDRAAGVLLAAACGDALGVPYEFGAPLPREQTPQMIGGGLGPYAPGEYSDDTQMAVCIAQALANTPPVAIQDHHILNEIADSFLNWYATGATDIGNQTRTVLGAVQYDVATPWVASVMLRQSRNLWKSGSPAAGNGSLMRTGPVALYDLHDAEETADAARLVSDLTHADPLAGDACVIWCEGIRHAVLHGTFDGVRAGVALLPNERQDQWHTWLDEAQAQDPHTFPNNGFVVTALQAAWSAITRTPVPANAPARGVFAADHLRLALEAAVRAGHDTDTVAAIAGALLGARWGASAVPWHWQRAAHGWPGTTARDLIGLGVRISRQNAPDSQGWPLADRHPRNPDARTPYRVAHPHDDGVILGNLSLADLDPAELDVDAVVSLCRVGSVDFAHIPARDHLQIWLIDRPGANAHGHYTLDQAARAVYGLRKEGKRVLLHCAAGRSRTPTAAARYSGLLGIDPATAMTDVCQTLAPNHPWVNFELERFVFDLAGATQPAVAKRVWNTRPARNPWPVKE
;
A
#
# COMPACT_ATOMS: atom_id res chain seq x y z
N MET A 1 4.46 3.57 -31.14
CA MET A 1 3.50 2.71 -30.43
C MET A 1 4.31 1.80 -29.52
N ALA A 2 4.54 2.20 -28.27
CA ALA A 2 5.17 1.32 -27.29
C ALA A 2 4.19 0.20 -26.95
N LEU A 3 4.59 -1.05 -27.14
CA LEU A 3 3.83 -2.21 -26.67
C LEU A 3 3.74 -2.09 -25.15
N SER A 4 2.56 -1.80 -24.63
CA SER A 4 2.26 -1.85 -23.20
C SER A 4 2.70 -3.23 -22.69
N ARG A 5 3.82 -3.29 -21.95
CA ARG A 5 4.23 -4.53 -21.29
C ARG A 5 3.19 -4.83 -20.22
N ILE A 6 2.55 -5.99 -20.33
CA ILE A 6 1.54 -6.43 -19.35
C ILE A 6 2.23 -6.54 -17.99
N SER A 7 1.79 -5.72 -17.03
CA SER A 7 2.27 -5.78 -15.66
C SER A 7 1.98 -7.15 -15.04
N THR A 8 2.94 -7.69 -14.29
CA THR A 8 2.73 -8.94 -13.56
C THR A 8 1.90 -8.69 -12.30
N ALA A 9 1.24 -9.74 -11.79
CA ALA A 9 0.50 -9.64 -10.53
C ALA A 9 1.36 -9.17 -9.35
N HIS A 10 2.66 -9.50 -9.36
CA HIS A 10 3.61 -9.05 -8.35
C HIS A 10 3.99 -7.56 -8.52
N GLN A 11 4.07 -7.07 -9.74
CA GLN A 11 4.31 -5.64 -9.99
C GLN A 11 3.12 -4.80 -9.57
N ASP A 12 1.89 -5.24 -9.90
CA ASP A 12 0.67 -4.58 -9.44
C ASP A 12 0.56 -4.53 -7.90
N ASP A 13 0.87 -5.64 -7.23
CA ASP A 13 0.87 -5.71 -5.77
C ASP A 13 1.87 -4.72 -5.16
N ARG A 14 3.10 -4.67 -5.73
CA ARG A 14 4.14 -3.75 -5.30
C ARG A 14 3.78 -2.28 -5.59
N ALA A 15 3.25 -1.98 -6.77
CA ALA A 15 2.78 -0.63 -7.09
C ALA A 15 1.65 -0.17 -6.15
N ALA A 16 0.69 -1.07 -5.85
CA ALA A 16 -0.37 -0.84 -4.88
C ALA A 16 0.18 -0.58 -3.46
N GLY A 17 1.31 -1.22 -3.12
CA GLY A 17 1.96 -1.09 -1.82
C GLY A 17 2.56 0.28 -1.57
N VAL A 18 2.98 1.02 -2.61
CA VAL A 18 3.71 2.31 -2.47
C VAL A 18 2.92 3.32 -1.65
N LEU A 19 1.72 3.66 -2.10
CA LEU A 19 0.87 4.63 -1.40
C LEU A 19 0.28 4.06 -0.11
N LEU A 20 -0.14 2.80 -0.12
CA LEU A 20 -0.76 2.18 1.05
C LEU A 20 0.20 2.09 2.23
N ALA A 21 1.44 1.64 2.01
CA ALA A 21 2.40 1.49 3.10
C ALA A 21 2.97 2.85 3.54
N ALA A 22 3.08 3.85 2.65
CA ALA A 22 3.39 5.23 3.02
C ALA A 22 2.32 5.78 3.98
N ALA A 23 1.04 5.69 3.62
CA ALA A 23 -0.07 6.13 4.45
C ALA A 23 -0.15 5.40 5.80
N CYS A 24 0.17 4.09 5.81
CA CYS A 24 0.25 3.35 7.07
C CYS A 24 1.44 3.77 7.93
N GLY A 25 2.58 4.12 7.32
CA GLY A 25 3.75 4.65 8.03
C GLY A 25 3.46 6.00 8.65
N ASP A 26 2.92 6.92 7.86
CA ASP A 26 2.44 8.26 8.25
C ASP A 26 1.48 8.15 9.46
N ALA A 27 0.33 7.51 9.30
CA ALA A 27 -0.67 7.34 10.36
C ALA A 27 -0.11 6.63 11.62
N LEU A 28 0.91 5.78 11.47
CA LEU A 28 1.60 5.13 12.59
C LEU A 28 2.51 6.11 13.32
N GLY A 29 3.13 7.05 12.60
CA GLY A 29 4.05 8.05 13.13
C GLY A 29 3.36 9.25 13.77
N VAL A 30 2.21 9.71 13.23
CA VAL A 30 1.44 10.88 13.68
C VAL A 30 1.34 11.03 15.22
N PRO A 31 1.00 9.98 16.01
CA PRO A 31 0.84 10.15 17.45
C PRO A 31 2.14 10.47 18.21
N TYR A 32 3.29 10.28 17.59
CA TYR A 32 4.60 10.33 18.25
C TYR A 32 5.48 11.48 17.75
N GLU A 33 4.99 12.23 16.77
CA GLU A 33 5.67 13.34 16.11
C GLU A 33 6.06 14.42 17.13
N PHE A 34 7.35 14.77 17.15
CA PHE A 34 8.00 15.68 18.12
C PHE A 34 7.66 15.39 19.60
N GLY A 35 7.14 14.21 19.87
CA GLY A 35 6.82 13.74 21.22
C GLY A 35 8.00 13.14 21.95
N ALA A 36 7.73 12.59 23.14
CA ALA A 36 8.73 11.82 23.88
C ALA A 36 9.10 10.53 23.10
N PRO A 37 10.38 10.12 23.13
CA PRO A 37 10.80 8.87 22.47
C PRO A 37 9.98 7.68 22.94
N LEU A 38 9.51 6.89 21.97
CA LEU A 38 8.71 5.70 22.26
C LEU A 38 9.57 4.63 22.95
N PRO A 39 9.17 4.11 24.15
CA PRO A 39 9.89 3.03 24.82
C PRO A 39 10.05 1.80 23.93
N ARG A 40 11.15 1.07 24.05
CA ARG A 40 11.44 -0.11 23.20
C ARG A 40 10.39 -1.21 23.32
N GLU A 41 9.79 -1.35 24.50
CA GLU A 41 8.77 -2.35 24.83
C GLU A 41 7.39 -1.99 24.28
N GLN A 42 7.18 -0.73 23.92
CA GLN A 42 5.90 -0.26 23.39
C GLN A 42 5.89 -0.32 21.86
N THR A 43 4.93 -1.04 21.29
CA THR A 43 4.71 -1.08 19.84
C THR A 43 3.97 0.19 19.40
N PRO A 44 4.45 0.92 18.36
CA PRO A 44 3.72 2.04 17.79
C PRO A 44 2.31 1.61 17.32
N GLN A 45 1.32 2.50 17.52
CA GLN A 45 -0.06 2.26 17.12
C GLN A 45 -0.66 3.52 16.50
N MET A 46 -1.58 3.37 15.58
CA MET A 46 -2.30 4.45 14.88
C MET A 46 -3.41 5.01 15.77
N ILE A 47 -3.06 5.64 16.90
CA ILE A 47 -4.02 6.13 17.89
C ILE A 47 -4.54 7.54 17.61
N GLY A 48 -4.01 8.21 16.59
CA GLY A 48 -4.34 9.60 16.26
C GLY A 48 -3.75 10.62 17.25
N GLY A 49 -4.14 11.87 17.13
CA GLY A 49 -3.58 12.98 17.90
C GLY A 49 -2.37 13.59 17.18
N GLY A 50 -1.22 13.72 17.85
CA GLY A 50 -0.04 14.39 17.29
C GLY A 50 -0.16 15.91 17.29
N LEU A 51 0.37 16.60 16.28
CA LEU A 51 0.30 18.05 16.16
C LEU A 51 -1.07 18.56 15.73
N GLY A 52 -1.91 17.70 15.12
CA GLY A 52 -3.27 17.99 14.70
C GLY A 52 -4.33 17.15 15.42
N PRO A 53 -5.63 17.43 15.22
CA PRO A 53 -6.72 16.64 15.74
C PRO A 53 -7.00 15.39 14.90
N TYR A 54 -5.94 14.63 14.55
CA TYR A 54 -6.07 13.44 13.72
C TYR A 54 -6.83 12.32 14.43
N ALA A 55 -7.74 11.67 13.72
CA ALA A 55 -8.45 10.49 14.21
C ALA A 55 -7.54 9.26 14.20
N PRO A 56 -7.85 8.19 14.97
CA PRO A 56 -7.08 6.95 14.90
C PRO A 56 -7.03 6.37 13.49
N GLY A 57 -5.81 6.21 12.95
CA GLY A 57 -5.56 5.75 11.58
C GLY A 57 -5.60 6.83 10.49
N GLU A 58 -5.87 8.07 10.86
CA GLU A 58 -5.80 9.21 9.94
C GLU A 58 -4.34 9.60 9.68
N TYR A 59 -3.99 9.74 8.39
CA TYR A 59 -2.68 10.18 7.95
C TYR A 59 -2.61 11.71 7.80
N SER A 60 -1.39 12.27 7.89
CA SER A 60 -1.07 13.70 7.89
C SER A 60 -0.84 14.27 6.47
N ASP A 61 -0.20 15.43 6.40
CA ASP A 61 0.14 16.12 5.16
C ASP A 61 1.08 15.32 4.25
N ASP A 62 1.90 14.42 4.78
CA ASP A 62 2.74 13.50 3.99
C ASP A 62 1.92 12.74 2.94
N THR A 63 0.91 12.03 3.38
CA THR A 63 0.05 11.24 2.50
C THR A 63 -0.97 12.11 1.78
N GLN A 64 -1.51 13.15 2.41
CA GLN A 64 -2.47 14.06 1.78
C GLN A 64 -1.84 14.71 0.53
N MET A 65 -0.61 15.19 0.61
CA MET A 65 0.12 15.73 -0.54
C MET A 65 0.53 14.66 -1.56
N ALA A 66 0.88 13.45 -1.11
CA ALA A 66 1.11 12.32 -2.01
C ALA A 66 -0.16 11.94 -2.80
N VAL A 67 -1.34 12.02 -2.19
CA VAL A 67 -2.64 11.80 -2.86
C VAL A 67 -2.91 12.87 -3.91
N CYS A 68 -2.56 14.15 -3.65
CA CYS A 68 -2.65 15.22 -4.67
C CYS A 68 -1.86 14.86 -5.93
N ILE A 69 -0.61 14.42 -5.76
CA ILE A 69 0.25 13.98 -6.88
C ILE A 69 -0.36 12.75 -7.56
N ALA A 70 -0.76 11.75 -6.77
CA ALA A 70 -1.29 10.50 -7.29
C ALA A 70 -2.58 10.68 -8.11
N GLN A 71 -3.48 11.56 -7.69
CA GLN A 71 -4.72 11.85 -8.40
C GLN A 71 -4.44 12.55 -9.73
N ALA A 72 -3.54 13.52 -9.78
CA ALA A 72 -3.12 14.18 -11.01
C ALA A 72 -2.52 13.17 -11.99
N LEU A 73 -1.57 12.34 -11.56
CA LEU A 73 -0.92 11.33 -12.39
C LEU A 73 -1.91 10.24 -12.86
N ALA A 74 -2.84 9.82 -12.00
CA ALA A 74 -3.83 8.80 -12.33
C ALA A 74 -4.94 9.30 -13.27
N ASN A 75 -5.16 10.59 -13.41
CA ASN A 75 -6.21 11.16 -14.24
C ASN A 75 -5.71 11.63 -15.62
N THR A 76 -4.40 11.73 -15.78
CA THR A 76 -3.80 12.24 -17.02
C THR A 76 -3.38 11.10 -17.94
N PRO A 77 -3.55 11.22 -19.28
CA PRO A 77 -2.97 10.30 -20.25
C PRO A 77 -1.44 10.22 -20.10
N PRO A 78 -0.79 9.15 -20.59
CA PRO A 78 0.65 9.01 -20.54
C PRO A 78 1.32 10.05 -21.47
N VAL A 79 1.64 11.21 -20.92
CA VAL A 79 2.42 12.29 -21.53
C VAL A 79 3.54 12.65 -20.57
N ALA A 80 4.66 13.16 -21.05
CA ALA A 80 5.78 13.52 -20.20
C ALA A 80 5.35 14.49 -19.07
N ILE A 81 5.84 14.29 -17.85
CA ILE A 81 5.48 15.14 -16.70
C ILE A 81 5.96 16.58 -16.88
N GLN A 82 6.94 16.79 -17.77
CA GLN A 82 7.39 18.09 -18.26
C GLN A 82 6.30 18.82 -19.06
N ASP A 83 5.23 18.11 -19.49
CA ASP A 83 4.06 18.77 -19.99
C ASP A 83 3.47 19.65 -18.88
N HIS A 84 3.43 20.94 -19.13
CA HIS A 84 2.94 21.95 -18.19
C HIS A 84 1.55 21.63 -17.61
N HIS A 85 0.76 20.79 -18.28
CA HIS A 85 -0.57 20.42 -17.85
C HIS A 85 -0.53 19.58 -16.54
N ILE A 86 0.26 18.50 -16.51
CA ILE A 86 0.34 17.62 -15.31
C ILE A 86 0.89 18.39 -14.11
N LEU A 87 1.95 19.17 -14.34
CA LEU A 87 2.57 19.92 -13.26
C LEU A 87 1.62 21.01 -12.71
N ASN A 88 0.78 21.61 -13.57
CA ASN A 88 -0.27 22.53 -13.14
C ASN A 88 -1.37 21.82 -12.35
N GLU A 89 -1.82 20.63 -12.77
CA GLU A 89 -2.80 19.84 -12.00
C GLU A 89 -2.29 19.47 -10.60
N ILE A 90 -1.00 19.10 -10.47
CA ILE A 90 -0.38 18.87 -9.16
C ILE A 90 -0.36 20.17 -8.33
N ALA A 91 0.04 21.29 -8.92
CA ALA A 91 0.11 22.57 -8.23
C ALA A 91 -1.27 23.08 -7.79
N ASP A 92 -2.29 22.95 -8.64
CA ASP A 92 -3.68 23.28 -8.31
C ASP A 92 -4.22 22.38 -7.20
N SER A 93 -3.89 21.07 -7.22
CA SER A 93 -4.25 20.15 -6.16
C SER A 93 -3.61 20.51 -4.81
N PHE A 94 -2.35 20.98 -4.82
CA PHE A 94 -1.69 21.47 -3.61
C PHE A 94 -2.36 22.74 -3.06
N LEU A 95 -2.78 23.67 -3.92
CA LEU A 95 -3.52 24.86 -3.47
C LEU A 95 -4.90 24.52 -2.93
N ASN A 96 -5.60 23.58 -3.57
CA ASN A 96 -6.87 23.08 -3.05
C ASN A 96 -6.71 22.40 -1.67
N TRP A 97 -5.69 21.55 -1.53
CA TRP A 97 -5.36 20.93 -0.24
C TRP A 97 -5.04 22.01 0.81
N TYR A 98 -4.22 23.00 0.48
CA TYR A 98 -3.87 24.11 1.37
C TYR A 98 -5.10 24.87 1.85
N ALA A 99 -6.09 25.05 0.98
CA ALA A 99 -7.32 25.78 1.30
C ALA A 99 -8.35 24.95 2.08
N THR A 100 -8.36 23.60 1.93
CA THR A 100 -9.47 22.77 2.39
C THR A 100 -9.08 21.61 3.30
N GLY A 101 -7.82 21.18 3.29
CA GLY A 101 -7.37 19.94 3.90
C GLY A 101 -6.20 20.05 4.88
N ALA A 102 -5.38 21.08 4.76
CA ALA A 102 -4.16 21.24 5.55
C ALA A 102 -4.48 21.48 7.04
N THR A 103 -4.38 20.44 7.86
CA THR A 103 -4.50 20.53 9.33
C THR A 103 -3.15 20.86 9.95
N ASP A 104 -2.12 20.18 9.50
CA ASP A 104 -0.72 20.50 9.72
C ASP A 104 -0.02 20.76 8.38
N ILE A 105 1.03 21.56 8.38
CA ILE A 105 1.75 21.92 7.17
C ILE A 105 3.14 22.48 7.51
N GLY A 106 4.17 21.92 6.92
CA GLY A 106 5.55 22.37 7.06
C GLY A 106 5.74 23.84 6.68
N ASN A 107 6.56 24.58 7.42
CA ASN A 107 6.76 26.02 7.26
C ASN A 107 7.18 26.42 5.84
N GLN A 108 8.04 25.63 5.18
CA GLN A 108 8.49 25.89 3.82
C GLN A 108 7.34 25.77 2.82
N THR A 109 6.58 24.67 2.89
CA THR A 109 5.40 24.44 2.05
C THR A 109 4.37 25.56 2.24
N ARG A 110 4.06 25.92 3.49
CA ARG A 110 3.15 27.03 3.83
C ARG A 110 3.60 28.35 3.23
N THR A 111 4.90 28.66 3.30
CA THR A 111 5.46 29.90 2.75
C THR A 111 5.28 29.97 1.23
N VAL A 112 5.59 28.88 0.52
CA VAL A 112 5.47 28.84 -0.95
C VAL A 112 4.00 28.91 -1.37
N LEU A 113 3.13 28.03 -0.82
CA LEU A 113 1.71 28.00 -1.21
C LEU A 113 0.99 29.30 -0.85
N GLY A 114 1.27 29.87 0.33
CA GLY A 114 0.73 31.17 0.73
C GLY A 114 1.11 32.32 -0.21
N ALA A 115 2.35 32.32 -0.72
CA ALA A 115 2.79 33.31 -1.69
C ALA A 115 2.10 33.19 -3.06
N VAL A 116 1.79 31.92 -3.48
CA VAL A 116 1.09 31.65 -4.76
C VAL A 116 -0.38 32.07 -4.68
N GLN A 117 -1.05 31.90 -3.55
CA GLN A 117 -2.46 32.19 -3.37
C GLN A 117 -2.84 33.65 -3.70
N TYR A 118 -1.90 34.56 -3.59
CA TYR A 118 -2.11 35.98 -3.91
C TYR A 118 -1.83 36.35 -5.39
N ASP A 119 -1.27 35.42 -6.19
CA ASP A 119 -0.84 35.65 -7.58
C ASP A 119 -1.74 34.88 -8.60
N VAL A 120 -2.99 34.63 -8.26
CA VAL A 120 -3.94 33.74 -8.96
C VAL A 120 -4.39 34.24 -10.35
N ALA A 121 -3.78 35.27 -10.91
CA ALA A 121 -4.18 35.82 -12.22
C ALA A 121 -3.61 35.05 -13.43
N THR A 122 -2.89 33.93 -13.23
CA THR A 122 -2.25 33.21 -14.34
C THR A 122 -2.76 31.78 -14.50
N PRO A 123 -2.98 31.29 -15.73
CA PRO A 123 -3.31 29.89 -16.00
C PRO A 123 -2.12 28.93 -15.78
N TRP A 124 -0.99 29.42 -15.26
CA TRP A 124 0.28 28.71 -15.11
C TRP A 124 0.70 28.63 -13.64
N VAL A 125 -0.13 28.06 -12.80
CA VAL A 125 0.06 27.95 -11.34
C VAL A 125 1.39 27.31 -10.99
N ALA A 126 1.76 26.20 -11.66
CA ALA A 126 3.06 25.54 -11.44
C ALA A 126 4.25 26.49 -11.67
N SER A 127 4.20 27.33 -12.71
CA SER A 127 5.28 28.28 -13.00
C SER A 127 5.42 29.35 -11.92
N VAL A 128 4.31 29.80 -11.35
CA VAL A 128 4.31 30.72 -10.20
C VAL A 128 4.90 30.03 -8.98
N MET A 129 4.46 28.81 -8.69
CA MET A 129 4.92 28.01 -7.54
C MET A 129 6.42 27.73 -7.61
N LEU A 130 6.94 27.27 -8.77
CA LEU A 130 8.36 27.08 -9.03
C LEU A 130 9.17 28.37 -8.81
N ARG A 131 8.65 29.52 -9.26
CA ARG A 131 9.29 30.81 -9.04
C ARG A 131 9.37 31.17 -7.56
N GLN A 132 8.29 30.99 -6.80
CA GLN A 132 8.27 31.27 -5.37
C GLN A 132 9.21 30.34 -4.59
N SER A 133 9.21 29.05 -4.90
CA SER A 133 10.12 28.06 -4.31
C SER A 133 11.60 28.43 -4.56
N ARG A 134 11.95 28.77 -5.81
CA ARG A 134 13.30 29.21 -6.17
C ARG A 134 13.70 30.55 -5.53
N ASN A 135 12.77 31.47 -5.36
CA ASN A 135 13.03 32.72 -4.66
C ASN A 135 13.33 32.49 -3.19
N LEU A 136 12.58 31.57 -2.54
CA LEU A 136 12.83 31.20 -1.15
C LEU A 136 14.23 30.59 -0.99
N TRP A 137 14.61 29.65 -1.86
CA TRP A 137 15.96 29.06 -1.84
C TRP A 137 17.06 30.11 -2.06
N LYS A 138 16.91 30.98 -3.07
CA LYS A 138 17.89 32.05 -3.37
C LYS A 138 18.00 33.12 -2.29
N SER A 139 17.01 33.25 -1.42
CA SER A 139 17.08 34.19 -0.29
C SER A 139 18.05 33.78 0.81
N GLY A 140 18.59 32.51 0.74
CA GLY A 140 19.45 31.95 1.77
C GLY A 140 18.67 31.41 2.97
N SER A 141 17.33 31.35 2.88
CA SER A 141 16.49 30.69 3.89
C SER A 141 16.70 29.18 3.85
N PRO A 142 16.58 28.45 4.99
CA PRO A 142 16.57 27.00 4.98
C PRO A 142 15.48 26.49 4.01
N ALA A 143 15.88 25.74 2.98
CA ALA A 143 14.99 25.32 1.89
C ALA A 143 15.13 23.83 1.53
N ALA A 144 15.91 23.08 2.31
CA ALA A 144 16.13 21.64 2.16
C ALA A 144 15.32 20.83 3.20
N GLY A 145 14.06 21.18 3.42
CA GLY A 145 13.13 20.39 4.24
C GLY A 145 12.78 19.04 3.59
N ASN A 146 12.28 18.11 4.39
CA ASN A 146 11.87 16.78 3.97
C ASN A 146 10.50 16.73 3.24
N GLY A 147 9.74 17.84 3.22
CA GLY A 147 8.36 17.90 2.75
C GLY A 147 8.14 17.61 1.26
N SER A 148 9.18 17.54 0.40
CA SER A 148 9.03 17.01 -0.95
C SER A 148 9.32 15.50 -1.01
N LEU A 149 10.22 15.01 -0.17
CA LEU A 149 10.61 13.60 -0.13
C LEU A 149 9.47 12.72 0.40
N MET A 150 8.77 13.16 1.44
CA MET A 150 7.67 12.44 2.07
C MET A 150 6.55 12.05 1.09
N ARG A 151 6.30 12.88 0.09
CA ARG A 151 5.20 12.77 -0.88
C ARG A 151 5.61 12.26 -2.26
N THR A 152 6.89 11.96 -2.49
CA THR A 152 7.44 11.67 -3.83
C THR A 152 7.07 10.29 -4.37
N GLY A 153 6.62 9.35 -3.51
CA GLY A 153 6.35 7.96 -3.88
C GLY A 153 5.51 7.75 -5.15
N PRO A 154 4.41 8.47 -5.38
CA PRO A 154 3.60 8.33 -6.60
C PRO A 154 4.36 8.66 -7.89
N VAL A 155 5.33 9.59 -7.84
CA VAL A 155 6.12 9.98 -9.01
C VAL A 155 6.93 8.80 -9.55
N ALA A 156 7.44 7.95 -8.66
CA ALA A 156 8.19 6.75 -9.02
C ALA A 156 7.38 5.72 -9.82
N LEU A 157 6.05 5.79 -9.76
CA LEU A 157 5.15 4.90 -10.48
C LEU A 157 4.80 5.38 -11.89
N TYR A 158 5.14 6.63 -12.21
CA TYR A 158 4.70 7.31 -13.43
C TYR A 158 5.30 6.69 -14.69
N ASP A 159 6.62 6.48 -14.72
CA ASP A 159 7.28 5.70 -15.78
C ASP A 159 8.22 4.65 -15.19
N LEU A 160 7.71 3.44 -15.04
CA LEU A 160 8.50 2.33 -14.51
C LEU A 160 9.63 1.87 -15.44
N HIS A 161 9.63 2.29 -16.71
CA HIS A 161 10.55 1.79 -17.72
C HIS A 161 11.67 2.78 -18.06
N ASP A 162 11.56 4.03 -17.64
CA ASP A 162 12.56 5.07 -17.86
C ASP A 162 13.01 5.69 -16.53
N ALA A 163 14.27 5.45 -16.16
CA ALA A 163 14.85 5.95 -14.92
C ALA A 163 15.18 7.44 -15.00
N GLU A 164 15.59 7.93 -16.18
CA GLU A 164 15.94 9.35 -16.38
C GLU A 164 14.68 10.21 -16.37
N GLU A 165 13.62 9.78 -17.08
CA GLU A 165 12.33 10.47 -17.05
C GLU A 165 11.73 10.49 -15.63
N THR A 166 11.85 9.39 -14.87
CA THR A 166 11.42 9.34 -13.47
C THR A 166 12.24 10.28 -12.59
N ALA A 167 13.56 10.41 -12.81
CA ALA A 167 14.43 11.31 -12.07
C ALA A 167 14.09 12.79 -12.35
N ASP A 168 13.88 13.14 -13.62
CA ASP A 168 13.47 14.48 -14.03
C ASP A 168 12.11 14.86 -13.43
N ALA A 169 11.15 13.94 -13.47
CA ALA A 169 9.83 14.09 -12.86
C ALA A 169 9.93 14.32 -11.34
N ALA A 170 10.74 13.52 -10.64
CA ALA A 170 10.94 13.64 -9.20
C ALA A 170 11.50 15.01 -8.82
N ARG A 171 12.47 15.50 -9.58
CA ARG A 171 13.06 16.83 -9.37
C ARG A 171 12.05 17.95 -9.62
N LEU A 172 11.31 17.89 -10.74
CA LEU A 172 10.32 18.91 -11.08
C LEU A 172 9.20 19.01 -10.04
N VAL A 173 8.69 17.90 -9.55
CA VAL A 173 7.64 17.87 -8.53
C VAL A 173 8.18 18.33 -7.16
N SER A 174 9.43 18.01 -6.82
CA SER A 174 10.11 18.54 -5.63
C SER A 174 10.22 20.07 -5.72
N ASP A 175 10.68 20.58 -6.85
CA ASP A 175 10.93 22.01 -7.08
C ASP A 175 9.68 22.90 -6.92
N LEU A 176 8.48 22.33 -7.03
CA LEU A 176 7.24 23.10 -6.80
C LEU A 176 7.25 23.82 -5.45
N THR A 177 7.83 23.20 -4.41
CA THR A 177 7.91 23.81 -3.07
C THR A 177 9.29 23.74 -2.44
N HIS A 178 10.20 22.89 -2.94
CA HIS A 178 11.52 22.59 -2.36
C HIS A 178 12.59 22.64 -3.46
N ALA A 179 12.97 23.86 -3.88
CA ALA A 179 13.93 24.07 -4.96
C ALA A 179 15.40 23.94 -4.54
N ASP A 180 15.68 23.54 -3.30
CA ASP A 180 17.04 23.22 -2.87
C ASP A 180 17.52 21.95 -3.60
N PRO A 181 18.72 21.95 -4.19
CA PRO A 181 19.25 20.78 -4.90
C PRO A 181 19.26 19.48 -4.09
N LEU A 182 19.47 19.54 -2.77
CA LEU A 182 19.46 18.35 -1.90
C LEU A 182 18.07 17.71 -1.80
N ALA A 183 17.02 18.54 -1.78
CA ALA A 183 15.65 18.04 -1.77
C ALA A 183 15.31 17.30 -3.08
N GLY A 184 15.67 17.89 -4.22
CA GLY A 184 15.52 17.24 -5.53
C GLY A 184 16.33 15.95 -5.65
N ASP A 185 17.59 15.96 -5.19
CA ASP A 185 18.45 14.77 -5.22
C ASP A 185 17.87 13.62 -4.38
N ALA A 186 17.40 13.92 -3.18
CA ALA A 186 16.76 12.91 -2.31
C ALA A 186 15.54 12.29 -2.98
N CYS A 187 14.70 13.12 -3.64
CA CYS A 187 13.53 12.63 -4.39
C CYS A 187 13.95 11.73 -5.56
N VAL A 188 15.01 12.08 -6.30
CA VAL A 188 15.54 11.25 -7.40
C VAL A 188 16.00 9.89 -6.88
N ILE A 189 16.84 9.86 -5.83
CA ILE A 189 17.33 8.62 -5.21
C ILE A 189 16.16 7.75 -4.75
N TRP A 190 15.19 8.35 -4.08
CA TRP A 190 14.07 7.58 -3.52
C TRP A 190 13.11 7.08 -4.58
N CYS A 191 12.81 7.90 -5.61
CA CYS A 191 11.98 7.47 -6.73
C CYS A 191 12.62 6.32 -7.51
N GLU A 192 13.94 6.36 -7.78
CA GLU A 192 14.63 5.23 -8.41
C GLU A 192 14.61 3.99 -7.52
N GLY A 193 14.80 4.17 -6.21
CA GLY A 193 14.62 3.09 -5.23
C GLY A 193 13.26 2.42 -5.32
N ILE A 194 12.19 3.20 -5.35
CA ILE A 194 10.79 2.73 -5.44
C ILE A 194 10.54 2.08 -6.82
N ARG A 195 10.90 2.75 -7.93
CA ARG A 195 10.74 2.24 -9.29
C ARG A 195 11.40 0.87 -9.46
N HIS A 196 12.66 0.77 -9.04
CA HIS A 196 13.42 -0.48 -9.10
C HIS A 196 12.80 -1.57 -8.21
N ALA A 197 12.35 -1.20 -7.00
CA ALA A 197 11.70 -2.14 -6.09
C ALA A 197 10.37 -2.67 -6.66
N VAL A 198 9.56 -1.84 -7.33
CA VAL A 198 8.34 -2.28 -8.02
C VAL A 198 8.67 -3.28 -9.13
N LEU A 199 9.70 -3.04 -9.91
CA LEU A 199 10.09 -3.92 -11.01
C LEU A 199 10.73 -5.23 -10.51
N HIS A 200 11.66 -5.15 -9.57
CA HIS A 200 12.58 -6.25 -9.24
C HIS A 200 12.37 -6.84 -7.84
N GLY A 201 11.67 -6.12 -6.94
CA GLY A 201 11.44 -6.57 -5.58
C GLY A 201 12.69 -6.55 -4.70
N THR A 202 13.64 -5.64 -4.93
CA THR A 202 14.85 -5.41 -4.12
C THR A 202 15.01 -3.93 -3.79
N PHE A 203 15.93 -3.58 -2.89
CA PHE A 203 16.23 -2.20 -2.52
C PHE A 203 17.44 -1.61 -3.27
N ASP A 204 18.00 -2.32 -4.24
CA ASP A 204 19.25 -1.94 -4.95
C ASP A 204 19.11 -0.61 -5.70
N GLY A 205 17.88 -0.25 -6.09
CA GLY A 205 17.56 1.00 -6.77
C GLY A 205 17.94 2.26 -5.98
N VAL A 206 17.99 2.23 -4.64
CA VAL A 206 18.40 3.38 -3.83
C VAL A 206 19.85 3.78 -4.14
N ARG A 207 20.75 2.80 -4.24
CA ARG A 207 22.14 3.10 -4.63
C ARG A 207 22.28 3.40 -6.12
N ALA A 208 21.48 2.77 -6.96
CA ALA A 208 21.46 3.05 -8.38
C ALA A 208 20.99 4.49 -8.68
N GLY A 209 20.05 5.02 -7.89
CA GLY A 209 19.56 6.38 -8.01
C GLY A 209 20.62 7.47 -7.83
N VAL A 210 21.70 7.17 -7.10
CA VAL A 210 22.81 8.13 -6.95
C VAL A 210 23.50 8.41 -8.29
N ALA A 211 23.55 7.43 -9.19
CA ALA A 211 24.15 7.61 -10.53
C ALA A 211 23.35 8.55 -11.44
N LEU A 212 22.07 8.86 -11.09
CA LEU A 212 21.22 9.82 -11.81
C LEU A 212 21.43 11.27 -11.32
N LEU A 213 22.30 11.48 -10.34
CA LEU A 213 22.63 12.79 -9.81
C LEU A 213 23.82 13.40 -10.57
N PRO A 214 23.99 14.73 -10.51
CA PRO A 214 25.23 15.37 -10.96
C PRO A 214 26.47 14.80 -10.25
N ASN A 215 27.53 14.56 -11.01
CA ASN A 215 28.73 13.84 -10.56
C ASN A 215 29.35 14.43 -9.28
N GLU A 216 29.32 15.75 -9.13
CA GLU A 216 29.89 16.47 -7.98
C GLU A 216 29.18 16.20 -6.66
N ARG A 217 27.97 15.62 -6.67
CA ARG A 217 27.20 15.28 -5.47
C ARG A 217 27.13 13.79 -5.16
N GLN A 218 27.52 12.92 -6.09
CA GLN A 218 27.37 11.47 -5.96
C GLN A 218 28.16 10.90 -4.76
N ASP A 219 29.44 11.28 -4.62
CA ASP A 219 30.31 10.77 -3.53
C ASP A 219 29.74 11.11 -2.13
N GLN A 220 29.17 12.31 -2.00
CA GLN A 220 28.56 12.71 -0.73
C GLN A 220 27.29 11.90 -0.43
N TRP A 221 26.44 11.63 -1.43
CA TRP A 221 25.25 10.80 -1.25
C TRP A 221 25.61 9.35 -0.93
N HIS A 222 26.65 8.78 -1.57
CA HIS A 222 27.16 7.46 -1.19
C HIS A 222 27.60 7.43 0.29
N THR A 223 28.32 8.45 0.74
CA THR A 223 28.74 8.56 2.15
C THR A 223 27.55 8.58 3.09
N TRP A 224 26.52 9.40 2.83
CA TRP A 224 25.32 9.49 3.66
C TRP A 224 24.52 8.18 3.68
N LEU A 225 24.44 7.45 2.57
CA LEU A 225 23.79 6.13 2.52
C LEU A 225 24.57 5.08 3.33
N ASP A 226 25.91 5.13 3.30
CA ASP A 226 26.76 4.23 4.09
C ASP A 226 26.62 4.51 5.59
N GLU A 227 26.59 5.78 5.98
CA GLU A 227 26.32 6.19 7.37
C GLU A 227 24.95 5.67 7.84
N ALA A 228 23.93 5.80 7.02
CA ALA A 228 22.58 5.32 7.34
C ALA A 228 22.54 3.79 7.56
N GLN A 229 23.28 3.03 6.77
CA GLN A 229 23.38 1.58 6.94
C GLN A 229 24.19 1.17 8.19
N ALA A 230 25.12 2.02 8.61
CA ALA A 230 25.99 1.74 9.75
C ALA A 230 25.37 2.13 11.10
N GLN A 231 24.44 3.10 11.12
CA GLN A 231 23.93 3.72 12.35
C GLN A 231 22.44 3.47 12.52
N ASP A 232 21.96 3.48 13.79
CA ASP A 232 20.54 3.29 14.10
C ASP A 232 19.69 4.53 13.72
N PRO A 233 18.40 4.39 13.38
CA PRO A 233 17.57 5.50 12.89
C PRO A 233 17.54 6.72 13.83
N HIS A 234 17.55 6.52 15.14
CA HIS A 234 17.52 7.59 16.14
C HIS A 234 18.79 8.44 16.20
N THR A 235 19.86 8.04 15.52
CA THR A 235 21.12 8.82 15.44
C THR A 235 21.05 9.94 14.41
N PHE A 236 19.94 10.07 13.68
CA PHE A 236 19.65 11.13 12.71
C PHE A 236 18.57 12.10 13.26
N PRO A 237 18.87 12.90 14.32
CA PRO A 237 17.85 13.59 15.11
C PRO A 237 17.23 14.80 14.40
N ASN A 238 17.91 15.39 13.42
CA ASN A 238 17.41 16.57 12.68
C ASN A 238 16.68 16.13 11.40
N ASN A 239 15.74 15.21 11.53
CA ASN A 239 15.07 14.58 10.39
C ASN A 239 13.94 15.41 9.73
N GLY A 240 13.74 16.64 10.16
CA GLY A 240 13.08 17.69 9.36
C GLY A 240 13.94 18.17 8.18
N PHE A 241 15.26 17.91 8.18
CA PHE A 241 16.16 18.12 7.05
C PHE A 241 16.14 16.89 6.13
N VAL A 242 16.03 17.11 4.82
CA VAL A 242 15.78 16.05 3.83
C VAL A 242 16.81 14.92 3.84
N VAL A 243 18.10 15.26 4.02
CA VAL A 243 19.17 14.25 4.03
C VAL A 243 19.04 13.33 5.24
N THR A 244 18.87 13.89 6.43
CA THR A 244 18.73 13.09 7.67
C THR A 244 17.38 12.36 7.74
N ALA A 245 16.32 12.87 7.10
CA ALA A 245 15.07 12.14 6.92
C ALA A 245 15.27 10.88 6.06
N LEU A 246 15.95 11.02 4.90
CA LEU A 246 16.31 9.89 4.06
C LEU A 246 17.21 8.89 4.79
N GLN A 247 18.22 9.39 5.52
CA GLN A 247 19.13 8.53 6.32
C GLN A 247 18.37 7.76 7.40
N ALA A 248 17.47 8.40 8.14
CA ALA A 248 16.65 7.75 9.17
C ALA A 248 15.74 6.66 8.56
N ALA A 249 15.07 6.96 7.45
CA ALA A 249 14.23 6.00 6.73
C ALA A 249 15.04 4.83 6.16
N TRP A 250 16.19 5.10 5.52
CA TRP A 250 17.07 4.07 4.96
C TRP A 250 17.70 3.19 6.03
N SER A 251 18.11 3.79 7.16
CA SER A 251 18.57 3.07 8.33
C SER A 251 17.49 2.13 8.88
N ALA A 252 16.27 2.60 9.07
CA ALA A 252 15.15 1.78 9.57
C ALA A 252 14.90 0.56 8.67
N ILE A 253 14.99 0.73 7.35
CA ILE A 253 14.80 -0.35 6.38
C ILE A 253 15.96 -1.36 6.45
N THR A 254 17.20 -0.89 6.36
CA THR A 254 18.36 -1.77 6.15
C THR A 254 18.85 -2.44 7.42
N ARG A 255 18.63 -1.82 8.57
CA ARG A 255 19.05 -2.38 9.87
C ARG A 255 17.99 -3.25 10.52
N THR A 256 16.75 -3.23 10.03
CA THR A 256 15.73 -4.19 10.46
C THR A 256 15.95 -5.52 9.73
N PRO A 257 16.23 -6.62 10.46
CA PRO A 257 16.42 -7.92 9.83
C PRO A 257 15.15 -8.43 9.17
N VAL A 258 15.27 -8.99 7.96
CA VAL A 258 14.17 -9.70 7.32
C VAL A 258 13.95 -11.04 8.05
N PRO A 259 12.77 -11.29 8.64
CA PRO A 259 12.52 -12.55 9.33
C PRO A 259 12.59 -13.75 8.39
N ALA A 260 13.16 -14.86 8.86
CA ALA A 260 13.09 -16.13 8.13
C ALA A 260 11.66 -16.70 8.22
N ASN A 261 11.10 -17.11 7.06
CA ASN A 261 9.77 -17.68 7.01
C ASN A 261 9.63 -18.91 7.90
N ALA A 262 8.69 -18.86 8.83
CA ALA A 262 8.28 -19.96 9.70
C ALA A 262 6.76 -19.91 9.92
N PRO A 263 5.95 -20.25 8.89
CA PRO A 263 4.49 -20.04 8.88
C PRO A 263 3.78 -20.68 10.08
N ALA A 264 4.19 -21.88 10.49
CA ALA A 264 3.66 -22.56 11.66
C ALA A 264 3.87 -21.80 12.98
N ARG A 265 4.85 -20.90 13.03
CA ARG A 265 5.11 -20.02 14.18
C ARG A 265 4.54 -18.62 14.01
N GLY A 266 3.83 -18.35 12.91
CA GLY A 266 3.31 -17.03 12.58
C GLY A 266 4.40 -15.99 12.28
N VAL A 267 5.55 -16.43 11.75
CA VAL A 267 6.69 -15.56 11.38
C VAL A 267 6.85 -15.58 9.86
N PHE A 268 6.90 -14.39 9.26
CA PHE A 268 6.94 -14.23 7.82
C PHE A 268 7.99 -13.21 7.39
N ALA A 269 8.63 -13.43 6.24
CA ALA A 269 9.53 -12.42 5.66
C ALA A 269 8.83 -11.08 5.40
N ALA A 270 7.53 -11.11 5.08
CA ALA A 270 6.68 -9.93 4.88
C ALA A 270 6.54 -9.06 6.15
N ASP A 271 6.74 -9.63 7.35
CA ASP A 271 6.77 -8.85 8.61
C ASP A 271 7.86 -7.78 8.62
N HIS A 272 8.86 -7.88 7.73
CA HIS A 272 9.89 -6.84 7.59
C HIS A 272 9.29 -5.46 7.33
N LEU A 273 8.23 -5.35 6.50
CA LEU A 273 7.54 -4.09 6.27
C LEU A 273 7.07 -3.47 7.60
N ARG A 274 6.33 -4.23 8.39
CA ARG A 274 5.81 -3.76 9.68
C ARG A 274 6.94 -3.42 10.66
N LEU A 275 7.93 -4.28 10.80
CA LEU A 275 9.04 -4.10 11.74
C LEU A 275 9.92 -2.90 11.39
N ALA A 276 10.16 -2.66 10.08
CA ALA A 276 10.93 -1.51 9.62
C ALA A 276 10.16 -0.19 9.79
N LEU A 277 8.83 -0.18 9.61
CA LEU A 277 7.99 0.98 9.91
C LEU A 277 7.98 1.29 11.42
N GLU A 278 7.86 0.28 12.26
CA GLU A 278 7.99 0.45 13.71
C GLU A 278 9.37 1.02 14.10
N ALA A 279 10.44 0.62 13.38
CA ALA A 279 11.78 1.17 13.59
C ALA A 279 11.89 2.63 13.09
N ALA A 280 11.22 2.98 12.00
CA ALA A 280 11.17 4.34 11.46
C ALA A 280 10.49 5.30 12.47
N VAL A 281 9.36 4.91 13.04
CA VAL A 281 8.69 5.69 14.10
C VAL A 281 9.60 5.88 15.32
N ARG A 282 10.41 4.88 15.67
CA ARG A 282 11.38 4.98 16.79
C ARG A 282 12.59 5.84 16.49
N ALA A 283 12.75 6.38 15.28
CA ALA A 283 13.74 7.41 14.98
C ALA A 283 13.52 8.67 15.84
N GLY A 284 12.26 8.93 16.20
CA GLY A 284 11.87 10.11 16.97
C GLY A 284 11.81 11.38 16.12
N HIS A 285 11.50 12.49 16.73
CA HIS A 285 11.31 13.81 16.11
C HIS A 285 10.17 13.79 15.08
N ASP A 286 10.43 13.91 13.81
CA ASP A 286 9.50 13.92 12.68
C ASP A 286 9.18 12.47 12.27
N THR A 287 8.37 11.81 13.09
CA THR A 287 8.17 10.34 13.05
C THR A 287 7.26 9.88 11.94
N ASP A 288 6.24 10.62 11.61
CA ASP A 288 5.29 10.36 10.52
C ASP A 288 5.96 10.52 9.16
N THR A 289 6.68 11.62 8.95
CA THR A 289 7.44 11.83 7.71
C THR A 289 8.50 10.74 7.48
N VAL A 290 9.30 10.38 8.48
CA VAL A 290 10.30 9.32 8.33
C VAL A 290 9.64 7.98 8.01
N ALA A 291 8.50 7.67 8.67
CA ALA A 291 7.78 6.44 8.43
C ALA A 291 7.01 6.44 7.09
N ALA A 292 6.49 7.59 6.63
CA ALA A 292 5.90 7.73 5.29
C ALA A 292 6.94 7.50 4.19
N ILE A 293 8.13 8.13 4.30
CA ILE A 293 9.27 7.93 3.39
C ILE A 293 9.65 6.45 3.33
N ALA A 294 9.90 5.82 4.48
CA ALA A 294 10.24 4.40 4.57
C ALA A 294 9.12 3.52 4.00
N GLY A 295 7.86 3.86 4.29
CA GLY A 295 6.67 3.13 3.88
C GLY A 295 6.53 3.03 2.36
N ALA A 296 6.78 4.11 1.64
CA ALA A 296 6.72 4.10 0.18
C ALA A 296 7.68 3.08 -0.44
N LEU A 297 8.92 3.02 0.03
CA LEU A 297 9.93 2.07 -0.46
C LEU A 297 9.67 0.64 0.03
N LEU A 298 9.25 0.47 1.28
CA LEU A 298 8.87 -0.85 1.83
C LEU A 298 7.67 -1.42 1.09
N GLY A 299 6.65 -0.60 0.81
CA GLY A 299 5.49 -0.99 0.03
C GLY A 299 5.86 -1.38 -1.41
N ALA A 300 6.78 -0.65 -2.03
CA ALA A 300 7.33 -0.97 -3.35
C ALA A 300 8.06 -2.32 -3.38
N ARG A 301 8.70 -2.72 -2.28
CA ARG A 301 9.42 -3.99 -2.16
C ARG A 301 8.50 -5.16 -1.83
N TRP A 302 7.59 -4.96 -0.85
CA TRP A 302 6.83 -6.05 -0.25
C TRP A 302 5.40 -6.14 -0.77
N GLY A 303 4.87 -5.09 -1.38
CA GLY A 303 3.51 -5.05 -1.92
C GLY A 303 2.43 -4.70 -0.89
N ALA A 304 1.25 -4.38 -1.39
CA ALA A 304 0.05 -4.18 -0.57
C ALA A 304 -0.32 -5.44 0.23
N SER A 305 -0.01 -6.62 -0.31
CA SER A 305 -0.26 -7.91 0.33
C SER A 305 0.55 -8.13 1.62
N ALA A 306 1.61 -7.34 1.86
CA ALA A 306 2.43 -7.39 3.07
C ALA A 306 1.97 -6.40 4.17
N VAL A 307 1.06 -5.48 3.87
CA VAL A 307 0.55 -4.53 4.85
C VAL A 307 -0.42 -5.26 5.80
N PRO A 308 -0.26 -5.14 7.13
CA PRO A 308 -1.17 -5.78 8.09
C PRO A 308 -2.63 -5.40 7.87
N TRP A 309 -3.56 -6.35 7.96
CA TRP A 309 -4.99 -6.12 7.73
C TRP A 309 -5.58 -5.00 8.59
N HIS A 310 -5.15 -4.89 9.85
CA HIS A 310 -5.66 -3.87 10.78
C HIS A 310 -5.15 -2.46 10.45
N TRP A 311 -3.96 -2.34 9.85
CA TRP A 311 -3.45 -1.07 9.32
C TRP A 311 -4.22 -0.65 8.07
N GLN A 312 -4.43 -1.60 7.12
CA GLN A 312 -5.25 -1.33 5.93
C GLN A 312 -6.66 -0.86 6.30
N ARG A 313 -7.24 -1.48 7.34
CA ARG A 313 -8.56 -1.12 7.87
C ARG A 313 -8.60 0.27 8.48
N ALA A 314 -7.52 0.67 9.15
CA ALA A 314 -7.44 1.94 9.87
C ALA A 314 -7.08 3.12 8.97
N ALA A 315 -6.22 2.93 7.96
CA ALA A 315 -5.68 3.99 7.14
C ALA A 315 -6.76 4.77 6.37
N HIS A 316 -6.88 6.06 6.63
CA HIS A 316 -7.78 6.99 5.97
C HIS A 316 -7.30 8.43 6.16
N GLY A 317 -7.83 9.37 5.38
CA GLY A 317 -7.55 10.80 5.55
C GLY A 317 -8.10 11.63 4.40
N TRP A 318 -7.75 12.91 4.39
CA TRP A 318 -8.15 13.84 3.32
C TRP A 318 -7.71 13.31 1.92
N PRO A 319 -8.54 13.47 0.87
CA PRO A 319 -9.89 14.05 0.80
C PRO A 319 -11.03 13.03 1.01
N GLY A 320 -10.89 12.10 1.93
CA GLY A 320 -11.80 10.98 2.17
C GLY A 320 -11.29 9.67 1.59
N THR A 321 -9.99 9.59 1.32
CA THR A 321 -9.32 8.44 0.72
C THR A 321 -9.06 7.37 1.76
N THR A 322 -9.27 6.12 1.35
CA THR A 322 -9.08 4.90 2.18
C THR A 322 -8.01 4.00 1.58
N ALA A 323 -7.65 2.92 2.27
CA ALA A 323 -6.70 1.93 1.77
C ALA A 323 -7.04 1.42 0.36
N ARG A 324 -8.33 1.22 0.07
CA ARG A 324 -8.81 0.79 -1.25
C ARG A 324 -8.46 1.80 -2.35
N ASP A 325 -8.66 3.08 -2.07
CA ASP A 325 -8.41 4.16 -3.02
C ASP A 325 -6.92 4.31 -3.28
N LEU A 326 -6.09 4.23 -2.22
CA LEU A 326 -4.63 4.25 -2.31
C LEU A 326 -4.08 3.10 -3.17
N ILE A 327 -4.59 1.88 -2.97
CA ILE A 327 -4.29 0.71 -3.80
C ILE A 327 -4.65 0.99 -5.27
N GLY A 328 -5.86 1.50 -5.51
CA GLY A 328 -6.36 1.83 -6.84
C GLY A 328 -5.50 2.87 -7.55
N LEU A 329 -5.13 3.94 -6.86
CA LEU A 329 -4.27 5.01 -7.39
C LEU A 329 -2.88 4.47 -7.78
N GLY A 330 -2.21 3.72 -6.90
CA GLY A 330 -0.89 3.15 -7.19
C GLY A 330 -0.89 2.27 -8.45
N VAL A 331 -1.90 1.40 -8.60
CA VAL A 331 -2.02 0.55 -9.78
C VAL A 331 -2.39 1.34 -11.04
N ARG A 332 -3.26 2.35 -10.94
CA ARG A 332 -3.61 3.21 -12.07
C ARG A 332 -2.40 3.94 -12.64
N ILE A 333 -1.60 4.55 -11.77
CA ILE A 333 -0.38 5.27 -12.20
C ILE A 333 0.57 4.28 -12.88
N SER A 334 0.92 3.17 -12.23
CA SER A 334 1.89 2.19 -12.73
C SER A 334 1.48 1.53 -14.05
N ARG A 335 0.18 1.49 -14.34
CA ARG A 335 -0.40 0.98 -15.59
C ARG A 335 -0.75 2.07 -16.60
N GLN A 336 -0.37 3.33 -16.34
CA GLN A 336 -0.72 4.46 -17.21
C GLN A 336 -2.22 4.49 -17.54
N ASN A 337 -3.06 4.31 -16.52
CA ASN A 337 -4.51 4.19 -16.60
C ASN A 337 -5.07 3.02 -17.42
N ALA A 338 -4.24 2.06 -17.84
CA ALA A 338 -4.74 0.87 -18.50
C ALA A 338 -5.37 -0.09 -17.46
N PRO A 339 -6.69 -0.37 -17.55
CA PRO A 339 -7.31 -1.36 -16.69
C PRO A 339 -6.84 -2.77 -17.06
N ASP A 340 -7.03 -3.72 -16.14
CA ASP A 340 -6.86 -5.13 -16.48
C ASP A 340 -7.99 -5.65 -17.41
N SER A 341 -7.89 -6.90 -17.84
CA SER A 341 -8.89 -7.53 -18.72
C SER A 341 -10.32 -7.59 -18.14
N GLN A 342 -10.48 -7.27 -16.86
CA GLN A 342 -11.76 -7.23 -16.15
C GLN A 342 -12.21 -5.80 -15.80
N GLY A 343 -11.46 -4.79 -16.25
CA GLY A 343 -11.75 -3.38 -16.03
C GLY A 343 -11.22 -2.81 -14.69
N TRP A 344 -10.59 -3.63 -13.83
CA TRP A 344 -10.06 -3.17 -12.55
C TRP A 344 -8.76 -2.36 -12.75
N PRO A 345 -8.51 -1.29 -12.02
CA PRO A 345 -9.26 -0.76 -10.88
C PRO A 345 -10.34 0.28 -11.23
N LEU A 346 -10.66 0.49 -12.51
CA LEU A 346 -11.58 1.53 -12.98
C LEU A 346 -13.06 1.08 -13.01
N ALA A 347 -13.32 -0.22 -12.98
CA ALA A 347 -14.68 -0.75 -13.10
C ALA A 347 -15.54 -0.43 -11.85
N ASP A 348 -16.72 0.14 -12.06
CA ASP A 348 -17.70 0.34 -11.00
C ASP A 348 -18.20 -0.99 -10.42
N ARG A 349 -18.41 -1.99 -11.27
CA ARG A 349 -18.76 -3.36 -10.89
C ARG A 349 -17.73 -4.33 -11.42
N HIS A 350 -17.18 -5.15 -10.54
CA HIS A 350 -16.30 -6.23 -11.00
C HIS A 350 -17.12 -7.31 -11.71
N PRO A 351 -16.70 -7.82 -12.89
CA PRO A 351 -17.43 -8.86 -13.60
C PRO A 351 -17.67 -10.10 -12.76
N ARG A 352 -18.90 -10.61 -12.77
CA ARG A 352 -19.25 -11.84 -12.07
C ARG A 352 -18.66 -13.05 -12.78
N ASN A 353 -18.18 -14.02 -12.02
CA ASN A 353 -17.67 -15.26 -12.58
C ASN A 353 -18.79 -15.95 -13.40
N PRO A 354 -18.57 -16.33 -14.67
CA PRO A 354 -19.60 -16.96 -15.50
C PRO A 354 -20.27 -18.18 -14.88
N ASP A 355 -19.48 -18.98 -14.12
CA ASP A 355 -19.94 -20.20 -13.48
C ASP A 355 -20.52 -19.99 -12.06
N ALA A 356 -20.60 -18.74 -11.58
CA ALA A 356 -21.05 -18.37 -10.24
C ALA A 356 -21.83 -17.04 -10.24
N ARG A 357 -22.69 -16.83 -11.23
CA ARG A 357 -23.52 -15.63 -11.38
C ARG A 357 -24.67 -15.56 -10.36
N THR A 358 -25.14 -16.71 -9.91
CA THR A 358 -26.20 -16.78 -8.88
C THR A 358 -25.58 -16.48 -7.52
N PRO A 359 -26.17 -15.57 -6.71
CA PRO A 359 -25.79 -15.39 -5.34
C PRO A 359 -25.80 -16.71 -4.57
N TYR A 360 -24.70 -17.02 -3.91
CA TYR A 360 -24.56 -18.20 -3.08
C TYR A 360 -23.98 -17.83 -1.72
N ARG A 361 -24.65 -18.24 -0.66
CA ARG A 361 -24.19 -18.05 0.72
C ARG A 361 -24.54 -19.24 1.61
N VAL A 362 -23.70 -19.48 2.61
CA VAL A 362 -23.92 -20.49 3.65
C VAL A 362 -23.19 -20.06 4.92
N ALA A 363 -23.71 -20.42 6.10
CA ALA A 363 -23.02 -20.17 7.35
C ALA A 363 -21.74 -21.02 7.45
N HIS A 364 -20.70 -20.47 8.07
CA HIS A 364 -19.46 -21.19 8.35
C HIS A 364 -19.72 -22.32 9.37
N PRO A 365 -19.16 -23.53 9.18
CA PRO A 365 -19.49 -24.69 10.04
C PRO A 365 -19.10 -24.53 11.52
N HIS A 366 -18.14 -23.64 11.83
CA HIS A 366 -17.63 -23.46 13.19
C HIS A 366 -17.94 -22.09 13.80
N ASP A 367 -18.63 -21.20 13.05
CA ASP A 367 -19.07 -19.87 13.54
C ASP A 367 -20.20 -19.35 12.64
N ASP A 368 -21.42 -19.37 13.13
CA ASP A 368 -22.64 -18.94 12.42
C ASP A 368 -22.69 -17.44 12.12
N GLY A 369 -21.88 -16.64 12.80
CA GLY A 369 -21.68 -15.21 12.49
C GLY A 369 -20.77 -14.95 11.29
N VAL A 370 -20.18 -15.99 10.67
CA VAL A 370 -19.42 -15.89 9.42
C VAL A 370 -20.22 -16.51 8.29
N ILE A 371 -20.44 -15.73 7.23
CA ILE A 371 -21.13 -16.17 6.02
C ILE A 371 -20.07 -16.41 4.92
N LEU A 372 -20.08 -17.59 4.34
CA LEU A 372 -19.23 -17.96 3.21
C LEU A 372 -20.00 -17.74 1.90
N GLY A 373 -19.38 -17.08 0.92
CA GLY A 373 -20.11 -16.77 -0.29
C GLY A 373 -19.28 -16.47 -1.53
N ASN A 374 -19.96 -15.99 -2.56
CA ASN A 374 -19.39 -15.53 -3.82
C ASN A 374 -19.64 -14.03 -4.05
N LEU A 375 -18.97 -13.44 -5.06
CA LEU A 375 -19.06 -12.01 -5.38
C LEU A 375 -20.46 -11.59 -5.83
N SER A 376 -21.29 -12.50 -6.37
CA SER A 376 -22.66 -12.19 -6.80
C SER A 376 -23.58 -11.77 -5.65
N LEU A 377 -23.15 -11.97 -4.39
CA LEU A 377 -23.85 -11.43 -3.22
C LEU A 377 -23.82 -9.90 -3.16
N ALA A 378 -22.89 -9.23 -3.86
CA ALA A 378 -22.90 -7.77 -4.00
C ALA A 378 -24.10 -7.21 -4.81
N ASP A 379 -24.86 -8.09 -5.46
CA ASP A 379 -26.05 -7.72 -6.23
C ASP A 379 -27.35 -7.81 -5.41
N LEU A 380 -27.27 -8.33 -4.16
CA LEU A 380 -28.41 -8.42 -3.25
C LEU A 380 -28.71 -7.07 -2.61
N ASP A 381 -29.96 -6.90 -2.19
CA ASP A 381 -30.34 -5.80 -1.30
C ASP A 381 -29.53 -5.89 0.01
N PRO A 382 -29.03 -4.76 0.55
CA PRO A 382 -28.32 -4.75 1.83
C PRO A 382 -29.06 -5.46 2.98
N ALA A 383 -30.39 -5.32 3.05
CA ALA A 383 -31.21 -5.99 4.07
C ALA A 383 -31.26 -7.52 3.88
N GLU A 384 -31.19 -8.00 2.65
CA GLU A 384 -31.12 -9.43 2.36
C GLU A 384 -29.73 -10.00 2.65
N LEU A 385 -28.67 -9.20 2.41
CA LEU A 385 -27.31 -9.64 2.67
C LEU A 385 -27.06 -9.84 4.17
N ASP A 386 -27.56 -8.96 5.02
CA ASP A 386 -27.57 -9.02 6.48
C ASP A 386 -26.18 -9.35 7.07
N VAL A 387 -25.20 -8.49 6.78
CA VAL A 387 -23.84 -8.54 7.34
C VAL A 387 -23.34 -7.14 7.69
N ASP A 388 -22.48 -7.05 8.71
CA ASP A 388 -21.90 -5.80 9.18
C ASP A 388 -20.54 -5.50 8.52
N ALA A 389 -19.86 -6.54 8.01
CA ALA A 389 -18.54 -6.43 7.43
C ALA A 389 -18.31 -7.45 6.30
N VAL A 390 -17.38 -7.10 5.40
CA VAL A 390 -17.02 -7.93 4.24
C VAL A 390 -15.51 -8.10 4.18
N VAL A 391 -15.07 -9.35 3.99
CA VAL A 391 -13.68 -9.69 3.65
C VAL A 391 -13.66 -10.27 2.24
N SER A 392 -13.21 -9.47 1.29
CA SER A 392 -13.14 -9.81 -0.13
C SER A 392 -11.76 -10.41 -0.46
N LEU A 393 -11.72 -11.66 -0.90
CA LEU A 393 -10.53 -12.36 -1.36
C LEU A 393 -10.34 -12.27 -2.89
N CYS A 394 -10.99 -11.30 -3.50
CA CYS A 394 -10.92 -11.02 -4.93
C CYS A 394 -11.09 -9.52 -5.17
N ARG A 395 -10.79 -9.09 -6.38
CA ARG A 395 -11.07 -7.71 -6.81
C ARG A 395 -12.57 -7.45 -6.79
N VAL A 396 -12.94 -6.23 -6.42
CA VAL A 396 -14.31 -5.73 -6.39
C VAL A 396 -14.36 -4.36 -7.07
N GLY A 397 -15.50 -4.01 -7.62
CA GLY A 397 -15.72 -2.70 -8.23
C GLY A 397 -16.08 -1.62 -7.20
N SER A 398 -16.09 -0.35 -7.58
CA SER A 398 -16.30 0.79 -6.65
C SER A 398 -17.67 0.75 -5.96
N VAL A 399 -18.69 0.20 -6.61
CA VAL A 399 -20.05 0.08 -6.06
C VAL A 399 -20.34 -1.29 -5.43
N ASP A 400 -19.43 -2.28 -5.59
CA ASP A 400 -19.63 -3.59 -4.97
C ASP A 400 -19.52 -3.46 -3.44
N PHE A 401 -20.59 -3.81 -2.72
CA PHE A 401 -20.72 -3.65 -1.27
C PHE A 401 -20.55 -2.21 -0.76
N ALA A 402 -20.90 -1.19 -1.56
CA ALA A 402 -20.71 0.22 -1.20
C ALA A 402 -21.52 0.67 0.03
N HIS A 403 -22.53 -0.09 0.45
CA HIS A 403 -23.27 0.15 1.68
C HIS A 403 -22.50 -0.23 2.95
N ILE A 404 -21.45 -1.05 2.83
CA ILE A 404 -20.57 -1.42 3.95
C ILE A 404 -19.55 -0.28 4.17
N PRO A 405 -19.42 0.26 5.39
CA PRO A 405 -18.41 1.26 5.67
C PRO A 405 -17.00 0.82 5.25
N ALA A 406 -16.20 1.72 4.69
CA ALA A 406 -14.88 1.37 4.15
C ALA A 406 -13.98 0.62 5.16
N ARG A 407 -14.00 1.02 6.44
CA ARG A 407 -13.27 0.35 7.52
C ARG A 407 -13.75 -1.09 7.81
N ASP A 408 -14.92 -1.47 7.31
CA ASP A 408 -15.53 -2.79 7.53
C ASP A 408 -15.59 -3.60 6.22
N HIS A 409 -15.02 -3.06 5.12
CA HIS A 409 -14.85 -3.76 3.86
C HIS A 409 -13.36 -3.92 3.53
N LEU A 410 -12.78 -5.05 3.92
CA LEU A 410 -11.39 -5.37 3.69
C LEU A 410 -11.21 -6.11 2.36
N GLN A 411 -10.24 -5.67 1.56
CA GLN A 411 -9.85 -6.32 0.31
C GLN A 411 -8.46 -6.93 0.47
N ILE A 412 -8.41 -8.25 0.64
CA ILE A 412 -7.16 -8.98 0.83
C ILE A 412 -6.61 -9.43 -0.53
N TRP A 413 -5.39 -9.06 -0.84
CA TRP A 413 -4.72 -9.35 -2.11
C TRP A 413 -4.34 -10.84 -2.22
N LEU A 414 -5.32 -11.72 -2.41
CA LEU A 414 -5.13 -13.16 -2.56
C LEU A 414 -5.54 -13.60 -3.97
N ILE A 415 -4.60 -14.21 -4.71
CA ILE A 415 -4.78 -14.59 -6.12
C ILE A 415 -4.97 -16.11 -6.22
N ASP A 416 -6.02 -16.54 -6.93
CA ASP A 416 -6.35 -17.96 -7.15
C ASP A 416 -5.58 -18.54 -8.35
N ARG A 417 -4.27 -18.35 -8.37
CA ARG A 417 -3.35 -18.91 -9.37
C ARG A 417 -2.04 -19.32 -8.67
N PRO A 418 -1.55 -20.55 -8.91
CA PRO A 418 -0.29 -21.00 -8.34
C PRO A 418 0.88 -20.06 -8.68
N GLY A 419 1.74 -19.77 -7.72
CA GLY A 419 2.91 -18.90 -7.87
C GLY A 419 2.61 -17.41 -8.00
N ALA A 420 1.34 -16.98 -7.94
CA ALA A 420 0.97 -15.58 -8.10
C ALA A 420 0.96 -14.77 -6.80
N ASN A 421 1.08 -15.41 -5.65
CA ASN A 421 1.08 -14.77 -4.33
C ASN A 421 2.51 -14.67 -3.80
N ALA A 422 3.08 -13.47 -3.77
CA ALA A 422 4.43 -13.25 -3.27
C ALA A 422 4.58 -13.66 -1.79
N HIS A 423 3.53 -13.48 -1.00
CA HIS A 423 3.48 -13.73 0.45
C HIS A 423 2.28 -14.59 0.83
N GLY A 424 2.02 -15.69 0.09
CA GLY A 424 0.77 -16.44 0.17
C GLY A 424 0.40 -16.95 1.56
N HIS A 425 1.35 -17.46 2.36
CA HIS A 425 1.10 -17.85 3.76
C HIS A 425 0.66 -16.65 4.61
N TYR A 426 1.39 -15.54 4.52
CA TYR A 426 1.07 -14.32 5.24
C TYR A 426 -0.31 -13.79 4.85
N THR A 427 -0.57 -13.65 3.55
CA THR A 427 -1.83 -13.10 3.03
C THR A 427 -3.04 -13.94 3.45
N LEU A 428 -2.91 -15.27 3.41
CA LEU A 428 -3.97 -16.17 3.86
C LEU A 428 -4.20 -16.06 5.38
N ASP A 429 -3.13 -15.96 6.16
CA ASP A 429 -3.22 -15.75 7.61
C ASP A 429 -3.85 -14.39 7.94
N GLN A 430 -3.48 -13.32 7.23
CA GLN A 430 -4.09 -11.99 7.38
C GLN A 430 -5.59 -12.00 7.06
N ALA A 431 -6.01 -12.73 6.02
CA ALA A 431 -7.44 -12.88 5.70
C ALA A 431 -8.23 -13.54 6.84
N ALA A 432 -7.72 -14.63 7.39
CA ALA A 432 -8.35 -15.31 8.52
C ALA A 432 -8.36 -14.45 9.80
N ARG A 433 -7.26 -13.75 10.08
CA ARG A 433 -7.16 -12.81 11.22
C ARG A 433 -8.10 -11.61 11.08
N ALA A 434 -8.33 -11.12 9.86
CA ALA A 434 -9.31 -10.08 9.60
C ALA A 434 -10.73 -10.53 9.98
N VAL A 435 -11.14 -11.72 9.55
CA VAL A 435 -12.41 -12.32 9.97
C VAL A 435 -12.47 -12.47 11.49
N TYR A 436 -11.41 -13.01 12.11
CA TYR A 436 -11.34 -13.20 13.55
C TYR A 436 -11.47 -11.88 14.32
N GLY A 437 -10.77 -10.83 13.88
CA GLY A 437 -10.84 -9.50 14.51
C GLY A 437 -12.25 -8.90 14.42
N LEU A 438 -12.87 -8.92 13.23
CA LEU A 438 -14.24 -8.44 13.02
C LEU A 438 -15.26 -9.23 13.87
N ARG A 439 -15.08 -10.55 13.99
CA ARG A 439 -15.92 -11.39 14.86
C ARG A 439 -15.76 -11.07 16.34
N LYS A 440 -14.55 -10.72 16.79
CA LYS A 440 -14.30 -10.24 18.17
C LYS A 440 -15.01 -8.92 18.49
N GLU A 441 -15.28 -8.11 17.47
CA GLU A 441 -16.10 -6.89 17.59
C GLU A 441 -17.60 -7.18 17.56
N GLY A 442 -18.02 -8.45 17.47
CA GLY A 442 -19.43 -8.86 17.40
C GLY A 442 -20.06 -8.76 16.01
N LYS A 443 -19.29 -8.43 14.97
CA LYS A 443 -19.80 -8.22 13.61
C LYS A 443 -20.14 -9.53 12.92
N ARG A 444 -21.20 -9.51 12.14
CA ARG A 444 -21.54 -10.54 11.17
C ARG A 444 -20.72 -10.33 9.89
N VAL A 445 -19.92 -11.31 9.48
CA VAL A 445 -18.88 -11.13 8.45
C VAL A 445 -19.17 -11.97 7.22
N LEU A 446 -19.22 -11.36 6.03
CA LEU A 446 -19.15 -12.08 4.76
C LEU A 446 -17.69 -12.31 4.39
N LEU A 447 -17.30 -13.57 4.23
CA LEU A 447 -16.03 -13.99 3.65
C LEU A 447 -16.29 -14.56 2.25
N HIS A 448 -15.79 -13.88 1.21
CA HIS A 448 -16.07 -14.30 -0.16
C HIS A 448 -14.87 -14.17 -1.11
N CYS A 449 -14.95 -14.86 -2.23
CA CYS A 449 -14.13 -14.62 -3.42
C CYS A 449 -15.02 -14.58 -4.68
N ALA A 450 -14.45 -14.54 -5.87
CA ALA A 450 -15.22 -14.42 -7.09
C ALA A 450 -16.30 -15.52 -7.25
N ALA A 451 -15.95 -16.79 -7.03
CA ALA A 451 -16.86 -17.93 -7.18
C ALA A 451 -17.22 -18.64 -5.86
N GLY A 452 -16.58 -18.31 -4.75
CA GLY A 452 -16.79 -19.00 -3.47
C GLY A 452 -16.24 -20.45 -3.42
N ARG A 453 -15.35 -20.84 -4.36
CA ARG A 453 -14.98 -22.24 -4.59
C ARG A 453 -13.55 -22.62 -4.19
N SER A 454 -12.63 -21.65 -4.09
CA SER A 454 -11.21 -21.92 -3.85
C SER A 454 -10.66 -21.05 -2.70
N ARG A 455 -10.49 -19.73 -2.88
CA ARG A 455 -9.97 -18.83 -1.86
C ARG A 455 -10.87 -18.76 -0.61
N THR A 456 -12.20 -18.74 -0.80
CA THR A 456 -13.15 -18.75 0.32
C THR A 456 -12.98 -19.97 1.22
N PRO A 457 -13.00 -21.22 0.73
CA PRO A 457 -12.82 -22.39 1.61
C PRO A 457 -11.45 -22.41 2.29
N THR A 458 -10.36 -21.98 1.64
CA THR A 458 -9.03 -21.99 2.27
C THR A 458 -8.90 -20.94 3.37
N ALA A 459 -9.42 -19.73 3.17
CA ALA A 459 -9.44 -18.71 4.20
C ALA A 459 -10.38 -19.07 5.37
N ALA A 460 -11.53 -19.67 5.08
CA ALA A 460 -12.45 -20.21 6.09
C ALA A 460 -11.82 -21.33 6.92
N ALA A 461 -11.12 -22.27 6.29
CA ALA A 461 -10.41 -23.33 7.00
C ALA A 461 -9.26 -22.79 7.87
N ARG A 462 -8.51 -21.78 7.36
CA ARG A 462 -7.51 -21.10 8.20
C ARG A 462 -8.16 -20.37 9.38
N TYR A 463 -9.32 -19.75 9.19
CA TYR A 463 -10.10 -19.15 10.28
C TYR A 463 -10.52 -20.19 11.32
N SER A 464 -11.01 -21.38 10.89
CA SER A 464 -11.28 -22.50 11.80
C SER A 464 -10.05 -22.88 12.63
N GLY A 465 -8.86 -22.84 12.02
CA GLY A 465 -7.60 -23.08 12.72
C GLY A 465 -7.32 -22.05 13.83
N LEU A 466 -7.73 -20.78 13.65
CA LEU A 466 -7.66 -19.77 14.71
C LEU A 466 -8.65 -20.00 15.85
N LEU A 467 -9.72 -20.79 15.59
CA LEU A 467 -10.67 -21.27 16.59
C LEU A 467 -10.23 -22.57 17.27
N GLY A 468 -9.06 -23.13 16.90
CA GLY A 468 -8.51 -24.36 17.47
C GLY A 468 -8.88 -25.66 16.76
N ILE A 469 -9.50 -25.59 15.59
CA ILE A 469 -9.86 -26.78 14.78
C ILE A 469 -8.63 -27.21 13.97
N ASP A 470 -8.34 -28.51 13.94
CA ASP A 470 -7.25 -29.02 13.13
C ASP A 470 -7.48 -28.81 11.62
N PRO A 471 -6.41 -28.63 10.80
CA PRO A 471 -6.56 -28.21 9.41
C PRO A 471 -7.28 -29.24 8.52
N ALA A 472 -7.20 -30.56 8.81
CA ALA A 472 -7.85 -31.57 8.00
C ALA A 472 -9.36 -31.59 8.28
N THR A 473 -9.76 -31.50 9.54
CA THR A 473 -11.16 -31.34 9.96
C THR A 473 -11.71 -30.02 9.40
N ALA A 474 -11.00 -28.91 9.57
CA ALA A 474 -11.40 -27.60 9.06
C ALA A 474 -11.65 -27.60 7.54
N MET A 475 -10.73 -28.15 6.75
CA MET A 475 -10.91 -28.28 5.30
C MET A 475 -12.08 -29.18 4.93
N THR A 476 -12.27 -30.29 5.66
CA THR A 476 -13.37 -31.23 5.45
C THR A 476 -14.71 -30.56 5.68
N ASP A 477 -14.92 -29.99 6.86
CA ASP A 477 -16.19 -29.40 7.28
C ASP A 477 -16.58 -28.19 6.42
N VAL A 478 -15.62 -27.30 6.14
CA VAL A 478 -15.83 -26.15 5.27
C VAL A 478 -16.18 -26.59 3.84
N CYS A 479 -15.46 -27.56 3.27
CA CYS A 479 -15.74 -28.01 1.90
C CYS A 479 -17.05 -28.82 1.81
N GLN A 480 -17.43 -29.57 2.84
CA GLN A 480 -18.74 -30.23 2.92
C GLN A 480 -19.87 -29.20 2.99
N THR A 481 -19.71 -28.17 3.82
CA THR A 481 -20.68 -27.06 3.92
C THR A 481 -20.85 -26.32 2.58
N LEU A 482 -19.77 -26.15 1.82
CA LEU A 482 -19.77 -25.54 0.51
C LEU A 482 -20.10 -26.53 -0.64
N ALA A 483 -20.35 -27.80 -0.38
CA ALA A 483 -20.57 -28.83 -1.40
C ALA A 483 -21.62 -28.46 -2.48
N PRO A 484 -22.75 -27.76 -2.17
CA PRO A 484 -23.69 -27.31 -3.18
C PRO A 484 -23.12 -26.31 -4.19
N ASN A 485 -22.05 -25.59 -3.82
CA ASN A 485 -21.32 -24.66 -4.69
C ASN A 485 -20.11 -25.32 -5.40
N HIS A 486 -19.93 -26.61 -5.27
CA HIS A 486 -18.86 -27.40 -5.89
C HIS A 486 -17.46 -26.82 -5.65
N PRO A 487 -16.95 -26.83 -4.40
CA PRO A 487 -15.62 -26.33 -4.08
C PRO A 487 -14.56 -27.10 -4.88
N TRP A 488 -13.62 -26.34 -5.46
CA TRP A 488 -12.47 -26.86 -6.19
C TRP A 488 -11.24 -26.05 -5.83
N VAL A 489 -10.58 -26.48 -4.78
CA VAL A 489 -9.55 -25.74 -4.06
C VAL A 489 -8.23 -25.71 -4.84
N ASN A 490 -7.57 -24.55 -4.87
CA ASN A 490 -6.21 -24.42 -5.38
C ASN A 490 -5.26 -25.17 -4.46
N PHE A 491 -4.46 -26.06 -5.03
CA PHE A 491 -3.51 -26.91 -4.30
C PHE A 491 -2.50 -26.11 -3.45
N GLU A 492 -2.01 -24.97 -3.98
CA GLU A 492 -1.06 -24.13 -3.26
C GLU A 492 -1.72 -23.45 -2.05
N LEU A 493 -2.93 -22.93 -2.21
CA LEU A 493 -3.67 -22.31 -1.11
C LEU A 493 -4.06 -23.34 -0.04
N GLU A 494 -4.42 -24.55 -0.44
CA GLU A 494 -4.64 -25.67 0.46
C GLU A 494 -3.36 -25.98 1.27
N ARG A 495 -2.20 -26.08 0.60
CA ARG A 495 -0.92 -26.31 1.27
C ARG A 495 -0.65 -25.24 2.32
N PHE A 496 -0.92 -23.96 2.02
CA PHE A 496 -0.74 -22.88 2.99
C PHE A 496 -1.55 -23.08 4.28
N VAL A 497 -2.76 -23.64 4.21
CA VAL A 497 -3.57 -23.95 5.40
C VAL A 497 -2.83 -24.92 6.31
N PHE A 498 -2.25 -25.99 5.75
CA PHE A 498 -1.52 -27.01 6.52
C PHE A 498 -0.17 -26.48 7.04
N ASP A 499 0.59 -25.77 6.21
CA ASP A 499 1.87 -25.17 6.60
C ASP A 499 1.70 -24.18 7.76
N LEU A 500 0.62 -23.38 7.76
CA LEU A 500 0.28 -22.44 8.82
C LEU A 500 -0.12 -23.13 10.14
N ALA A 501 -0.57 -24.36 10.07
CA ALA A 501 -0.88 -25.19 11.24
C ALA A 501 0.30 -26.06 11.70
N GLY A 502 1.41 -26.08 10.95
CA GLY A 502 2.53 -27.00 11.20
C GLY A 502 2.18 -28.47 10.97
N ALA A 503 1.19 -28.72 10.10
CA ALA A 503 0.64 -30.05 9.84
C ALA A 503 1.00 -30.56 8.45
N THR A 504 1.02 -31.88 8.29
CA THR A 504 1.24 -32.51 6.99
C THR A 504 -0.07 -32.58 6.20
N GLN A 505 -0.07 -32.13 4.98
CA GLN A 505 -1.20 -32.21 4.07
C GLN A 505 -1.55 -33.70 3.79
N PRO A 506 -2.81 -34.14 3.93
CA PRO A 506 -3.19 -35.53 3.70
C PRO A 506 -3.00 -35.94 2.24
N ALA A 507 -2.74 -37.22 2.01
CA ALA A 507 -2.67 -37.77 0.66
C ALA A 507 -4.00 -37.57 -0.10
N VAL A 508 -3.93 -37.37 -1.41
CA VAL A 508 -5.11 -37.08 -2.26
C VAL A 508 -6.23 -38.11 -2.07
N ALA A 509 -5.89 -39.39 -1.96
CA ALA A 509 -6.87 -40.47 -1.74
C ALA A 509 -7.62 -40.39 -0.40
N LYS A 510 -7.17 -39.57 0.54
CA LYS A 510 -7.81 -39.39 1.86
C LYS A 510 -8.60 -38.09 1.95
N ARG A 511 -8.66 -37.27 0.86
CA ARG A 511 -9.36 -36.01 0.83
C ARG A 511 -10.81 -36.20 0.42
N VAL A 512 -11.71 -35.54 1.08
CA VAL A 512 -13.15 -35.52 0.74
C VAL A 512 -13.52 -34.29 -0.11
N TRP A 513 -12.53 -33.48 -0.50
CA TRP A 513 -12.70 -32.30 -1.35
C TRP A 513 -11.83 -32.41 -2.59
N ASN A 514 -12.28 -31.75 -3.67
CA ASN A 514 -11.55 -31.68 -4.93
C ASN A 514 -10.47 -30.60 -4.88
N THR A 515 -9.27 -30.95 -5.37
CA THR A 515 -8.13 -30.01 -5.44
C THR A 515 -7.71 -29.82 -6.89
N ARG A 516 -7.54 -28.58 -7.31
CA ARG A 516 -6.96 -28.27 -8.63
C ARG A 516 -5.48 -28.64 -8.65
N PRO A 517 -4.98 -29.29 -9.72
CA PRO A 517 -3.56 -29.60 -9.84
C PRO A 517 -2.72 -28.32 -9.87
N ALA A 518 -1.47 -28.43 -9.40
CA ALA A 518 -0.53 -27.30 -9.39
C ALA A 518 -0.19 -26.77 -10.80
N ARG A 519 -0.32 -27.61 -11.83
CA ARG A 519 -0.16 -27.20 -13.23
C ARG A 519 -1.47 -26.58 -13.72
N ASN A 520 -1.38 -25.31 -14.14
CA ASN A 520 -2.49 -24.56 -14.70
C ASN A 520 -3.11 -25.29 -15.90
N PRO A 521 -4.38 -25.76 -15.85
CA PRO A 521 -5.02 -26.40 -16.99
C PRO A 521 -5.49 -25.38 -18.05
N TRP A 522 -5.37 -24.07 -17.77
CA TRP A 522 -5.76 -23.02 -18.70
C TRP A 522 -4.54 -22.57 -19.51
N PRO A 523 -4.55 -22.75 -20.84
CA PRO A 523 -3.54 -22.12 -21.68
C PRO A 523 -3.58 -20.61 -21.44
N VAL A 524 -2.43 -20.02 -21.17
CA VAL A 524 -2.26 -18.57 -21.28
C VAL A 524 -2.59 -18.25 -22.74
N LYS A 525 -3.75 -17.65 -23.00
CA LYS A 525 -3.94 -16.96 -24.27
C LYS A 525 -3.01 -15.76 -24.22
N GLU A 526 -1.95 -15.84 -25.00
CA GLU A 526 -1.03 -14.75 -25.30
C GLU A 526 -1.75 -13.49 -25.78
#